data_8cc65293f2e8243879a3f7f9ab60521d
#
_entry.id   8cc65293f2e8243879a3f7f9ab60521d
#
_cell.length_a   1.000
_cell.length_b   1.000
_cell.length_c   1.000
_cell.angle_alpha   90.00
_cell.angle_beta   90.00
_cell.angle_gamma   90.00
#
_symmetry.space_group_name_H-M   'P 1'
#
loop_
_entity.id
_entity.type
_entity.pdbx_description
1 polymer ?
#
loop_
_entity_poly.entity_id
_entity_poly.type
_entity_poly.pdbx_seq_one_letter_code
_entity_poly.pdbx_strand_id
1 'polypeptide(L)'
;IIWAILFVVVLGLGPLAGVLAMTFYTIGYLGKLQYEELEGMHREPLDAARAMGLTHSEVVTNVVIPESSNTLLSQLLFMFEYNVRHGTVLGLVGAGGIGYYLHYYMELFLYQKVMAFLVVIFIVVIIIDLFSMFIRSFVTDEGDINKPSWFTVFLPPSWAEKYHKKPEQENE
;
A
#
# COMPACT_ATOMS: atom_id res chain seq x y z
N ILE A 1 17.34 -1.91 -1.54
CA ILE A 1 18.47 -2.73 -2.03
C ILE A 1 19.69 -2.54 -1.13
N ILE A 2 20.12 -1.32 -0.78
CA ILE A 2 21.33 -1.06 0.05
C ILE A 2 21.25 -1.80 1.39
N TRP A 3 20.13 -1.72 2.11
CA TRP A 3 19.91 -2.47 3.35
C TRP A 3 20.02 -3.98 3.17
N ALA A 4 19.51 -4.51 2.04
CA ALA A 4 19.60 -5.94 1.77
C ALA A 4 21.05 -6.39 1.57
N ILE A 5 21.84 -5.65 0.79
CA ILE A 5 23.26 -5.94 0.59
C ILE A 5 24.02 -5.87 1.91
N LEU A 6 23.76 -4.85 2.74
CA LEU A 6 24.37 -4.71 4.04
C LEU A 6 24.09 -5.92 4.94
N PHE A 7 22.82 -6.34 5.03
CA PHE A 7 22.45 -7.50 5.84
C PHE A 7 22.98 -8.82 5.26
N VAL A 8 23.04 -8.95 3.93
CA VAL A 8 23.64 -10.13 3.28
C VAL A 8 25.15 -10.22 3.61
N VAL A 9 25.88 -9.11 3.64
CA VAL A 9 27.30 -9.10 4.02
C VAL A 9 27.52 -9.49 5.48
N VAL A 10 26.62 -9.07 6.39
CA VAL A 10 26.75 -9.34 7.83
C VAL A 10 26.25 -10.71 8.23
N LEU A 11 25.10 -11.13 7.70
CA LEU A 11 24.38 -12.35 8.09
C LEU A 11 24.58 -13.52 7.12
N GLY A 12 25.15 -13.25 5.94
CA GLY A 12 25.24 -14.21 4.85
C GLY A 12 24.00 -14.19 3.94
N LEU A 13 24.10 -15.00 2.86
CA LEU A 13 23.00 -15.19 1.92
C LEU A 13 21.83 -15.93 2.60
N GLY A 14 20.64 -15.39 2.50
CA GLY A 14 19.46 -16.06 3.03
C GLY A 14 18.24 -15.18 3.27
N PRO A 15 17.08 -15.80 3.55
CA PRO A 15 15.80 -15.08 3.73
C PRO A 15 15.82 -14.11 4.92
N LEU A 16 16.63 -14.38 5.95
CA LEU A 16 16.72 -13.52 7.13
C LEU A 16 17.21 -12.11 6.77
N ALA A 17 18.24 -12.04 5.91
CA ALA A 17 18.78 -10.76 5.43
C ALA A 17 17.69 -9.94 4.69
N GLY A 18 16.89 -10.61 3.86
CA GLY A 18 15.76 -9.99 3.15
C GLY A 18 14.69 -9.45 4.08
N VAL A 19 14.26 -10.26 5.06
CA VAL A 19 13.24 -9.88 6.04
C VAL A 19 13.70 -8.67 6.84
N LEU A 20 14.93 -8.65 7.35
CA LEU A 20 15.46 -7.51 8.10
C LEU A 20 15.55 -6.25 7.23
N ALA A 21 16.04 -6.38 5.99
CA ALA A 21 16.13 -5.24 5.07
C ALA A 21 14.76 -4.61 4.81
N MET A 22 13.73 -5.44 4.58
CA MET A 22 12.34 -4.98 4.38
C MET A 22 11.78 -4.35 5.64
N THR A 23 12.02 -4.94 6.80
CA THR A 23 11.53 -4.43 8.09
C THR A 23 12.08 -3.03 8.36
N PHE A 24 13.40 -2.82 8.26
CA PHE A 24 14.00 -1.50 8.47
C PHE A 24 13.49 -0.47 7.46
N TYR A 25 13.39 -0.85 6.20
CA TYR A 25 12.85 0.03 5.17
C TYR A 25 11.39 0.40 5.44
N THR A 26 10.56 -0.59 5.77
CA THR A 26 9.12 -0.40 6.01
C THR A 26 8.88 0.49 7.22
N ILE A 27 9.60 0.28 8.33
CA ILE A 27 9.47 1.10 9.54
C ILE A 27 9.81 2.56 9.21
N GLY A 28 10.93 2.81 8.52
CA GLY A 28 11.34 4.18 8.19
C GLY A 28 10.38 4.87 7.23
N TYR A 29 9.97 4.18 6.18
CA TYR A 29 9.11 4.77 5.16
C TYR A 29 7.66 4.96 5.63
N LEU A 30 7.10 3.93 6.26
CA LEU A 30 5.74 4.00 6.80
C LEU A 30 5.64 5.02 7.93
N GLY A 31 6.64 5.07 8.83
CA GLY A 31 6.69 6.06 9.89
C GLY A 31 6.71 7.50 9.35
N LYS A 32 7.45 7.73 8.26
CA LYS A 32 7.45 9.03 7.59
C LYS A 32 6.08 9.37 7.00
N LEU A 33 5.45 8.45 6.26
CA LEU A 33 4.13 8.68 5.68
C LEU A 33 3.06 8.97 6.74
N GLN A 34 3.07 8.21 7.84
CA GLN A 34 2.14 8.41 8.95
C GLN A 34 2.38 9.74 9.67
N TYR A 35 3.64 10.12 9.84
CA TYR A 35 3.99 11.43 10.42
C TYR A 35 3.47 12.58 9.54
N GLU A 36 3.71 12.53 8.23
CA GLU A 36 3.25 13.56 7.27
C GLU A 36 1.71 13.67 7.26
N GLU A 37 1.01 12.54 7.37
CA GLU A 37 -0.46 12.52 7.46
C GLU A 37 -0.96 13.21 8.73
N LEU A 38 -0.39 12.86 9.88
CA LEU A 38 -0.78 13.44 11.16
C LEU A 38 -0.43 14.94 11.25
N GLU A 39 0.69 15.36 10.63
CA GLU A 39 1.08 16.77 10.58
C GLU A 39 0.16 17.58 9.65
N GLY A 40 -0.29 16.97 8.54
CA GLY A 40 -1.20 17.59 7.56
C GLY A 40 -2.67 17.64 7.98
N MET A 41 -3.03 17.05 9.11
CA MET A 41 -4.40 17.01 9.59
C MET A 41 -4.98 18.42 9.84
N HIS A 42 -6.26 18.59 9.52
CA HIS A 42 -6.97 19.85 9.80
C HIS A 42 -6.96 20.19 11.28
N ARG A 43 -6.64 21.45 11.58
CA ARG A 43 -6.55 21.92 12.99
C ARG A 43 -7.90 22.16 13.64
N GLU A 44 -8.94 22.40 12.85
CA GLU A 44 -10.28 22.74 13.36
C GLU A 44 -10.85 21.68 14.33
N PRO A 45 -10.81 20.34 14.02
CA PRO A 45 -11.28 19.32 14.96
C PRO A 45 -10.43 19.27 16.24
N LEU A 46 -9.12 19.52 16.14
CA LEU A 46 -8.19 19.52 17.27
C LEU A 46 -8.45 20.70 18.21
N ASP A 47 -8.69 21.88 17.65
CA ASP A 47 -8.94 23.10 18.42
C ASP A 47 -10.34 23.03 19.08
N ALA A 48 -11.33 22.48 18.39
CA ALA A 48 -12.65 22.22 19.00
C ALA A 48 -12.57 21.25 20.19
N ALA A 49 -11.82 20.16 20.06
CA ALA A 49 -11.63 19.19 21.13
C ALA A 49 -10.91 19.81 22.35
N ARG A 50 -9.91 20.65 22.11
CA ARG A 50 -9.22 21.41 23.18
C ARG A 50 -10.12 22.41 23.86
N ALA A 51 -10.97 23.11 23.10
CA ALA A 51 -11.96 24.05 23.65
C ALA A 51 -12.98 23.35 24.56
N MET A 52 -13.31 22.08 24.29
CA MET A 52 -14.12 21.25 25.15
C MET A 52 -13.41 20.74 26.41
N GLY A 53 -12.13 21.04 26.58
CA GLY A 53 -11.32 20.68 27.76
C GLY A 53 -10.81 19.24 27.75
N LEU A 54 -10.79 18.58 26.60
CA LEU A 54 -10.27 17.20 26.46
C LEU A 54 -8.74 17.16 26.75
N THR A 55 -8.32 16.12 27.43
CA THR A 55 -6.90 15.85 27.67
C THR A 55 -6.21 15.39 26.37
N HIS A 56 -4.88 15.48 26.31
CA HIS A 56 -4.12 15.08 25.13
C HIS A 56 -4.41 13.64 24.67
N SER A 57 -4.55 12.70 25.61
CA SER A 57 -4.89 11.32 25.30
C SER A 57 -6.31 11.15 24.73
N GLU A 58 -7.27 11.91 25.26
CA GLU A 58 -8.65 11.89 24.73
C GLU A 58 -8.75 12.51 23.35
N VAL A 59 -7.99 13.59 23.09
CA VAL A 59 -7.90 14.19 21.73
C VAL A 59 -7.33 13.17 20.73
N VAL A 60 -6.27 12.47 21.09
CA VAL A 60 -5.67 11.46 20.22
C VAL A 60 -6.66 10.34 19.92
N THR A 61 -7.32 9.81 20.95
CA THR A 61 -8.20 8.64 20.79
C THR A 61 -9.52 8.96 20.08
N ASN A 62 -10.10 10.12 20.38
CA ASN A 62 -11.45 10.47 19.90
C ASN A 62 -11.46 11.34 18.63
N VAL A 63 -10.35 11.99 18.31
CA VAL A 63 -10.25 12.89 17.14
C VAL A 63 -9.20 12.41 16.16
N VAL A 64 -7.94 12.29 16.60
CA VAL A 64 -6.83 12.01 15.69
C VAL A 64 -6.94 10.61 15.07
N ILE A 65 -7.16 9.57 15.86
CA ILE A 65 -7.24 8.20 15.38
C ILE A 65 -8.45 8.00 14.44
N PRO A 66 -9.68 8.41 14.78
CA PRO A 66 -10.81 8.24 13.86
C PRO A 66 -10.66 9.01 12.56
N GLU A 67 -10.18 10.27 12.62
CA GLU A 67 -9.99 11.13 11.45
C GLU A 67 -8.94 10.57 10.47
N SER A 68 -7.81 10.08 11.00
CA SER A 68 -6.71 9.59 10.17
C SER A 68 -6.77 8.10 9.84
N SER A 69 -7.65 7.32 10.46
CA SER A 69 -7.66 5.86 10.38
C SER A 69 -7.73 5.33 8.94
N ASN A 70 -8.56 5.91 8.10
CA ASN A 70 -8.74 5.50 6.71
C ASN A 70 -7.46 5.67 5.89
N THR A 71 -6.78 6.81 6.06
CA THR A 71 -5.52 7.08 5.38
C THR A 71 -4.40 6.20 5.92
N LEU A 72 -4.31 6.04 7.24
CA LEU A 72 -3.31 5.16 7.87
C LEU A 72 -3.45 3.70 7.40
N LEU A 73 -4.68 3.18 7.34
CA LEU A 73 -4.93 1.84 6.80
C LEU A 73 -4.59 1.73 5.31
N SER A 74 -4.91 2.75 4.52
CA SER A 74 -4.54 2.80 3.10
C SER A 74 -3.02 2.79 2.91
N GLN A 75 -2.27 3.49 3.75
CA GLN A 75 -0.79 3.50 3.74
C GLN A 75 -0.22 2.12 4.15
N LEU A 76 -0.83 1.44 5.13
CA LEU A 76 -0.43 0.08 5.51
C LEU A 76 -0.63 -0.92 4.37
N LEU A 77 -1.79 -0.87 3.69
CA LEU A 77 -2.07 -1.72 2.52
C LEU A 77 -1.10 -1.42 1.37
N PHE A 78 -0.83 -0.16 1.10
CA PHE A 78 0.16 0.26 0.11
C PHE A 78 1.55 -0.31 0.42
N MET A 79 2.00 -0.24 1.68
CA MET A 79 3.29 -0.80 2.08
C MET A 79 3.32 -2.32 2.00
N PHE A 80 2.22 -2.99 2.26
CA PHE A 80 2.11 -4.44 2.07
C PHE A 80 2.30 -4.83 0.59
N GLU A 81 1.57 -4.18 -0.33
CA GLU A 81 1.73 -4.38 -1.77
C GLU A 81 3.17 -4.10 -2.22
N TYR A 82 3.72 -2.99 -1.77
CA TYR A 82 5.08 -2.57 -2.08
C TYR A 82 6.10 -3.63 -1.64
N ASN A 83 5.98 -4.15 -0.42
CA ASN A 83 6.88 -5.16 0.12
C ASN A 83 6.84 -6.46 -0.67
N VAL A 84 5.68 -6.91 -1.13
CA VAL A 84 5.57 -8.13 -1.96
C VAL A 84 6.32 -7.97 -3.28
N ARG A 85 6.14 -6.84 -3.98
CA ARG A 85 6.84 -6.57 -5.24
C ARG A 85 8.34 -6.46 -5.04
N HIS A 86 8.78 -5.75 -4.00
CA HIS A 86 10.21 -5.54 -3.73
C HIS A 86 10.91 -6.77 -3.16
N GLY A 87 10.19 -7.64 -2.46
CA GLY A 87 10.71 -8.92 -1.99
C GLY A 87 11.26 -9.79 -3.12
N THR A 88 10.64 -9.74 -4.29
CA THR A 88 11.13 -10.44 -5.49
C THR A 88 12.49 -9.90 -5.95
N VAL A 89 12.65 -8.57 -5.96
CA VAL A 89 13.89 -7.90 -6.37
C VAL A 89 15.02 -8.17 -5.36
N LEU A 90 14.71 -8.21 -4.07
CA LEU A 90 15.70 -8.53 -3.02
C LEU A 90 16.25 -9.95 -3.16
N GLY A 91 15.46 -10.88 -3.68
CA GLY A 91 15.91 -12.23 -3.97
C GLY A 91 17.05 -12.28 -4.99
N LEU A 92 17.11 -11.34 -5.93
CA LEU A 92 18.20 -11.24 -6.93
C LEU A 92 19.56 -10.89 -6.31
N VAL A 93 19.57 -10.21 -5.16
CA VAL A 93 20.81 -9.86 -4.44
C VAL A 93 21.15 -10.87 -3.33
N GLY A 94 20.56 -12.06 -3.37
CA GLY A 94 20.89 -13.13 -2.44
C GLY A 94 20.10 -13.11 -1.12
N ALA A 95 19.07 -12.29 -1.00
CA ALA A 95 18.21 -12.23 0.17
C ALA A 95 17.14 -13.34 0.22
N GLY A 96 17.27 -14.39 -0.61
CA GLY A 96 16.37 -15.55 -0.62
C GLY A 96 15.05 -15.31 -1.35
N GLY A 97 14.08 -16.23 -1.16
CA GLY A 97 12.75 -16.15 -1.78
C GLY A 97 12.72 -16.53 -3.26
N ILE A 98 11.61 -16.21 -3.94
CA ILE A 98 11.38 -16.55 -5.35
C ILE A 98 12.43 -15.90 -6.26
N GLY A 99 12.87 -14.69 -5.95
CA GLY A 99 13.87 -13.97 -6.74
C GLY A 99 15.24 -14.66 -6.77
N TYR A 100 15.61 -15.40 -5.72
CA TYR A 100 16.83 -16.21 -5.71
C TYR A 100 16.80 -17.32 -6.78
N TYR A 101 15.68 -18.03 -6.91
CA TYR A 101 15.50 -19.06 -7.94
C TYR A 101 15.48 -18.46 -9.34
N LEU A 102 14.90 -17.28 -9.49
CA LEU A 102 14.90 -16.55 -10.76
C LEU A 102 16.36 -16.26 -11.20
N HIS A 103 17.17 -15.72 -10.29
CA HIS A 103 18.60 -15.46 -10.56
C HIS A 103 19.35 -16.74 -10.90
N TYR A 104 19.16 -17.79 -10.12
CA TYR A 104 19.80 -19.09 -10.33
C TYR A 104 19.49 -19.67 -11.72
N TYR A 105 18.23 -19.64 -12.17
CA TYR A 105 17.87 -20.13 -13.50
C TYR A 105 18.32 -19.19 -14.63
N MET A 106 18.48 -17.90 -14.36
CA MET A 106 19.10 -16.96 -15.31
C MET A 106 20.56 -17.29 -15.55
N GLU A 107 21.34 -17.59 -14.50
CA GLU A 107 22.74 -17.99 -14.62
C GLU A 107 22.92 -19.32 -15.40
N LEU A 108 21.96 -20.22 -15.29
CA LEU A 108 21.95 -21.48 -16.03
C LEU A 108 21.41 -21.34 -17.47
N PHE A 109 21.07 -20.12 -17.92
CA PHE A 109 20.47 -19.85 -19.24
C PHE A 109 19.17 -20.62 -19.53
N LEU A 110 18.45 -21.04 -18.48
CA LEU A 110 17.20 -21.78 -18.57
C LEU A 110 16.01 -20.82 -18.67
N TYR A 111 15.92 -20.05 -19.74
CA TYR A 111 14.93 -18.98 -19.94
C TYR A 111 13.49 -19.44 -19.85
N GLN A 112 13.19 -20.69 -20.23
CA GLN A 112 11.82 -21.25 -20.07
C GLN A 112 11.38 -21.28 -18.60
N LYS A 113 12.29 -21.67 -17.69
CA LYS A 113 12.01 -21.67 -16.25
C LYS A 113 11.91 -20.25 -15.71
N VAL A 114 12.78 -19.35 -16.16
CA VAL A 114 12.73 -17.92 -15.82
C VAL A 114 11.35 -17.33 -16.16
N MET A 115 10.87 -17.59 -17.39
CA MET A 115 9.55 -17.13 -17.81
C MET A 115 8.41 -17.70 -16.94
N ALA A 116 8.48 -18.97 -16.56
CA ALA A 116 7.50 -19.56 -15.66
C ALA A 116 7.47 -18.86 -14.28
N PHE A 117 8.62 -18.56 -13.69
CA PHE A 117 8.71 -17.82 -12.44
C PHE A 117 8.16 -16.39 -12.56
N LEU A 118 8.46 -15.69 -13.67
CA LEU A 118 7.93 -14.36 -13.92
C LEU A 118 6.41 -14.35 -14.01
N VAL A 119 5.82 -15.34 -14.70
CA VAL A 119 4.35 -15.49 -14.78
C VAL A 119 3.75 -15.74 -13.40
N VAL A 120 4.36 -16.61 -12.59
CA VAL A 120 3.88 -16.87 -11.22
C VAL A 120 3.95 -15.60 -10.36
N ILE A 121 5.05 -14.86 -10.41
CA ILE A 121 5.19 -13.58 -9.69
C ILE A 121 4.12 -12.59 -10.14
N PHE A 122 3.88 -12.48 -11.45
CA PHE A 122 2.88 -11.59 -12.01
C PHE A 122 1.45 -11.93 -11.51
N ILE A 123 1.10 -13.22 -11.50
CA ILE A 123 -0.19 -13.69 -10.97
C ILE A 123 -0.33 -13.35 -9.48
N VAL A 124 0.71 -13.60 -8.68
CA VAL A 124 0.71 -13.30 -7.24
C VAL A 124 0.53 -11.81 -6.99
N VAL A 125 1.22 -10.96 -7.74
CA VAL A 125 1.08 -9.49 -7.63
C VAL A 125 -0.34 -9.06 -7.95
N ILE A 126 -0.95 -9.57 -9.04
CA ILE A 126 -2.34 -9.24 -9.40
C ILE A 126 -3.31 -9.66 -8.27
N ILE A 127 -3.15 -10.86 -7.72
CA ILE A 127 -4.02 -11.34 -6.63
C ILE A 127 -3.92 -10.40 -5.42
N ILE A 128 -2.72 -9.97 -5.05
CA ILE A 128 -2.50 -9.09 -3.92
C ILE A 128 -3.06 -7.68 -4.20
N ASP A 129 -2.88 -7.15 -5.40
CA ASP A 129 -3.42 -5.85 -5.80
C ASP A 129 -4.97 -5.87 -5.76
N LEU A 130 -5.60 -6.93 -6.25
CA LEU A 130 -7.06 -7.12 -6.17
C LEU A 130 -7.54 -7.22 -4.71
N PHE A 131 -6.84 -7.98 -3.89
CA PHE A 131 -7.15 -8.11 -2.45
C PHE A 131 -7.02 -6.79 -1.72
N SER A 132 -5.99 -6.02 -2.01
CA SER A 132 -5.78 -4.69 -1.43
C SER A 132 -6.87 -3.70 -1.85
N MET A 133 -7.26 -3.70 -3.13
CA MET A 133 -8.39 -2.89 -3.61
C MET A 133 -9.70 -3.27 -2.92
N PHE A 134 -9.93 -4.57 -2.72
CA PHE A 134 -11.11 -5.06 -2.03
C PHE A 134 -11.17 -4.55 -0.58
N ILE A 135 -10.07 -4.69 0.19
CA ILE A 135 -10.01 -4.16 1.56
C ILE A 135 -10.23 -2.65 1.59
N ARG A 136 -9.56 -1.93 0.68
CA ARG A 136 -9.69 -0.47 0.60
C ARG A 136 -11.12 -0.03 0.33
N SER A 137 -11.89 -0.78 -0.48
CA SER A 137 -13.28 -0.44 -0.74
C SER A 137 -14.16 -0.55 0.51
N PHE A 138 -13.87 -1.45 1.43
CA PHE A 138 -14.57 -1.54 2.72
C PHE A 138 -14.18 -0.44 3.69
N VAL A 139 -12.91 -0.06 3.73
CA VAL A 139 -12.38 0.95 4.66
C VAL A 139 -12.78 2.37 4.26
N THR A 140 -12.85 2.64 2.96
CA THR A 140 -13.18 3.99 2.45
C THR A 140 -14.68 4.26 2.36
N ASP A 141 -15.55 3.34 2.81
CA ASP A 141 -17.00 3.39 2.59
C ASP A 141 -17.76 4.39 3.49
N GLU A 142 -17.08 5.20 4.29
CA GLU A 142 -17.70 6.27 5.07
C GLU A 142 -17.73 7.59 4.28
N GLY A 143 -18.82 7.82 3.56
CA GLY A 143 -19.33 9.18 3.33
C GLY A 143 -19.10 9.85 1.99
N ASP A 144 -18.50 9.27 0.98
CA ASP A 144 -18.40 9.94 -0.33
C ASP A 144 -19.42 9.40 -1.33
N ILE A 145 -20.48 10.19 -1.54
CA ILE A 145 -21.63 9.89 -2.42
C ILE A 145 -21.23 9.85 -3.92
N ASN A 146 -19.98 10.13 -4.25
CA ASN A 146 -19.46 10.24 -5.61
C ASN A 146 -18.31 9.27 -5.94
N LYS A 147 -18.45 7.98 -5.56
CA LYS A 147 -17.47 6.98 -6.02
C LYS A 147 -17.66 6.70 -7.51
N PRO A 148 -16.67 6.95 -8.36
CA PRO A 148 -16.68 6.37 -9.69
C PRO A 148 -16.65 4.85 -9.52
N SER A 149 -17.70 4.17 -10.00
CA SER A 149 -17.70 2.72 -10.08
C SER A 149 -16.39 2.27 -10.75
N TRP A 150 -15.69 1.28 -10.19
CA TRP A 150 -14.44 0.77 -10.77
C TRP A 150 -14.56 0.42 -12.27
N PHE A 151 -15.78 0.14 -12.75
CA PHE A 151 -16.11 -0.01 -14.16
C PHE A 151 -15.91 1.26 -14.98
N THR A 152 -16.05 2.48 -14.40
CA THR A 152 -15.91 3.71 -15.16
C THR A 152 -14.46 4.04 -15.49
N VAL A 153 -13.49 3.44 -14.79
CA VAL A 153 -12.06 3.57 -15.11
C VAL A 153 -11.69 2.91 -16.43
N PHE A 154 -12.43 1.85 -16.82
CA PHE A 154 -12.22 1.12 -18.07
C PHE A 154 -13.12 1.60 -19.22
N LEU A 155 -14.06 2.53 -18.97
CA LEU A 155 -14.91 3.10 -20.01
C LEU A 155 -14.29 4.34 -20.65
N PRO A 156 -14.44 4.52 -21.97
CA PRO A 156 -14.00 5.76 -22.62
C PRO A 156 -14.73 6.97 -22.03
N PRO A 157 -14.05 8.16 -21.96
CA PRO A 157 -14.56 9.33 -21.25
C PRO A 157 -15.97 9.78 -21.66
N SER A 158 -16.34 9.58 -22.91
CA SER A 158 -17.66 9.93 -23.45
C SER A 158 -18.83 9.09 -22.89
N TRP A 159 -18.54 7.90 -22.33
CA TRP A 159 -19.53 7.03 -21.71
C TRP A 159 -19.57 7.21 -20.20
N ALA A 160 -18.44 7.58 -19.59
CA ALA A 160 -18.35 7.85 -18.17
C ALA A 160 -19.22 9.08 -17.77
N GLU A 161 -19.24 10.15 -18.61
CA GLU A 161 -20.09 11.32 -18.38
C GLU A 161 -21.59 11.02 -18.36
N LYS A 162 -22.02 10.00 -19.11
CA LYS A 162 -23.45 9.63 -19.18
C LYS A 162 -23.94 9.00 -17.88
N TYR A 163 -23.04 8.38 -17.09
CA TYR A 163 -23.36 7.78 -15.79
C TYR A 163 -23.21 8.78 -14.61
N HIS A 164 -22.51 9.91 -14.82
CA HIS A 164 -22.33 10.95 -13.81
C HIS A 164 -23.41 12.04 -13.82
N LYS A 165 -24.28 12.10 -14.83
CA LYS A 165 -25.43 13.01 -14.79
C LYS A 165 -26.45 12.50 -13.79
N LYS A 166 -26.45 13.07 -12.56
CA LYS A 166 -27.60 13.02 -11.66
C LYS A 166 -28.84 13.51 -12.42
N PRO A 167 -30.01 12.91 -12.21
CA PRO A 167 -31.25 13.56 -12.58
C PRO A 167 -31.33 14.87 -11.78
N GLU A 168 -31.30 16.00 -12.49
CA GLU A 168 -31.68 17.29 -11.91
C GLU A 168 -33.04 17.10 -11.29
N GLN A 169 -33.14 17.42 -9.99
CA GLN A 169 -34.41 17.48 -9.29
C GLN A 169 -35.29 18.50 -10.01
N GLU A 170 -36.28 18.02 -10.70
CA GLU A 170 -37.45 18.78 -11.06
C GLU A 170 -38.09 19.27 -9.74
N ASN A 171 -37.76 20.50 -9.37
CA ASN A 171 -38.51 21.26 -8.40
C ASN A 171 -39.28 22.33 -9.17
N GLU A 172 -40.53 22.09 -9.43
CA GLU A 172 -41.62 23.04 -9.46
C GLU A 172 -42.65 22.68 -8.40
#